data_2414b5d1a51ce1b4b44224a605f9ebc8
#
_entry.id   2414b5d1a51ce1b4b44224a605f9ebc8
#
_cell.length_a   1.000
_cell.length_b   1.000
_cell.length_c   1.000
_cell.angle_alpha   90.00
_cell.angle_beta   90.00
_cell.angle_gamma   90.00
#
_symmetry.space_group_name_H-M   'P 1'
#
loop_
_entity.id
_entity.type
_entity.pdbx_description
1 polymer ?
#
loop_
_entity_poly.entity_id
_entity_poly.type
_entity_poly.pdbx_seq_one_letter_code
_entity_poly.pdbx_strand_id
1 'polypeptide(L)'
;MLTPAQRHFQRVMAERHGKAEDLSDTARTAHEQILHRMRMDMAALKKIQGEQAKAALKRQMLPNYEGWIEGTLEGNSGRQDEVITRLMIWAIDVRDYPLAARIGRYVIAHNLAMPDRFNRTAATALVDEICDPILVQVKADDSTDVSPYLAVLDEVAEFTAASDMPDMVRAKLHKARAFALRNGTPAEQETALGLLRTALIMDPGAGVKKLIDKLASQLKKTAAATITEGESTGDDGPEGQSDSAAAPPVPAVAAGKPAPKTARRSTAKKPAARKTTTKKAPAAKK
;
A
#
# COMPACT_ATOMS: atom_id res chain seq x y z
N MET A 1 -12.07 30.67 2.61
CA MET A 1 -11.29 30.39 1.37
C MET A 1 -10.40 31.59 1.06
N LEU A 2 -9.21 31.34 0.51
CA LEU A 2 -8.31 32.41 0.07
C LEU A 2 -8.81 33.06 -1.23
N THR A 3 -8.53 34.36 -1.38
CA THR A 3 -8.72 35.03 -2.67
C THR A 3 -7.69 34.53 -3.70
N PRO A 4 -7.96 34.65 -5.02
CA PRO A 4 -6.97 34.27 -6.04
C PRO A 4 -5.61 34.96 -5.86
N ALA A 5 -5.60 36.25 -5.46
CA ALA A 5 -4.38 36.99 -5.19
C ALA A 5 -3.60 36.42 -3.98
N GLN A 6 -4.31 36.06 -2.90
CA GLN A 6 -3.67 35.43 -1.72
C GLN A 6 -3.09 34.05 -2.05
N ARG A 7 -3.79 33.25 -2.87
CA ARG A 7 -3.29 31.94 -3.34
C ARG A 7 -2.05 32.12 -4.20
N HIS A 8 -2.08 33.04 -5.16
CA HIS A 8 -0.91 33.35 -5.99
C HIS A 8 0.29 33.83 -5.16
N PHE A 9 0.06 34.73 -4.19
CA PHE A 9 1.11 35.19 -3.28
C PHE A 9 1.72 34.00 -2.50
N GLN A 10 0.90 33.13 -1.92
CA GLN A 10 1.40 31.94 -1.22
C GLN A 10 2.25 31.05 -2.13
N ARG A 11 1.80 30.79 -3.37
CA ARG A 11 2.52 29.97 -4.35
C ARG A 11 3.91 30.53 -4.66
N VAL A 12 3.99 31.82 -5.00
CA VAL A 12 5.27 32.48 -5.29
C VAL A 12 6.19 32.49 -4.06
N MET A 13 5.65 32.70 -2.87
CA MET A 13 6.47 32.73 -1.65
C MET A 13 6.94 31.30 -1.25
N ALA A 14 6.14 30.26 -1.48
CA ALA A 14 6.55 28.88 -1.25
C ALA A 14 7.68 28.45 -2.20
N GLU A 15 7.57 28.80 -3.49
CA GLU A 15 8.63 28.57 -4.47
C GLU A 15 9.94 29.26 -4.07
N ARG A 16 9.88 30.53 -3.66
CA ARG A 16 11.05 31.31 -3.21
C ARG A 16 11.63 30.77 -1.91
N HIS A 17 10.79 30.33 -0.98
CA HIS A 17 11.25 29.74 0.28
C HIS A 17 12.15 28.52 0.05
N GLY A 18 11.92 27.80 -1.03
CA GLY A 18 12.73 26.65 -1.41
C GLY A 18 14.13 27.00 -1.88
N LYS A 19 14.35 28.16 -2.49
CA LYS A 19 15.65 28.58 -3.07
C LYS A 19 16.56 29.14 -1.96
N ALA A 20 17.62 28.40 -1.63
CA ALA A 20 18.48 28.67 -0.47
C ALA A 20 19.24 30.02 -0.55
N GLU A 21 19.47 30.53 -1.75
CA GLU A 21 20.29 31.75 -1.99
C GLU A 21 19.48 33.04 -1.85
N ASP A 22 18.15 32.98 -1.88
CA ASP A 22 17.27 34.16 -1.90
C ASP A 22 16.20 34.10 -0.79
N LEU A 23 16.62 33.86 0.45
CA LEU A 23 15.72 34.07 1.58
C LEU A 23 15.51 35.57 1.79
N SER A 24 14.77 36.21 0.89
CA SER A 24 14.27 37.54 1.14
C SER A 24 13.49 37.55 2.47
N ASP A 25 13.58 38.59 3.24
CA ASP A 25 12.80 38.73 4.48
C ASP A 25 11.31 38.51 4.23
N THR A 26 10.82 38.79 3.04
CA THR A 26 9.45 38.57 2.61
C THR A 26 9.10 37.07 2.52
N ALA A 27 9.98 36.22 1.94
CA ALA A 27 9.74 34.77 1.84
C ALA A 27 9.80 34.09 3.22
N ARG A 28 10.72 34.55 4.09
CA ARG A 28 10.79 34.06 5.47
C ARG A 28 9.54 34.45 6.25
N THR A 29 9.09 35.69 6.16
CA THR A 29 7.86 36.17 6.79
C THR A 29 6.63 35.40 6.29
N ALA A 30 6.54 35.09 4.99
CA ALA A 30 5.45 34.30 4.43
C ALA A 30 5.44 32.87 4.99
N HIS A 31 6.61 32.23 5.14
CA HIS A 31 6.72 30.92 5.77
C HIS A 31 6.31 30.96 7.25
N GLU A 32 6.72 31.97 7.99
CA GLU A 32 6.31 32.14 9.39
C GLU A 32 4.79 32.34 9.51
N GLN A 33 4.16 33.05 8.59
CA GLN A 33 2.70 33.24 8.54
C GLN A 33 1.98 31.91 8.28
N ILE A 34 2.44 31.07 7.35
CA ILE A 34 1.82 29.79 7.07
C ILE A 34 2.01 28.80 8.23
N LEU A 35 3.18 28.81 8.89
CA LEU A 35 3.43 28.05 10.11
C LEU A 35 2.52 28.50 11.26
N HIS A 36 2.32 29.80 11.43
CA HIS A 36 1.41 30.33 12.44
C HIS A 36 -0.01 29.86 12.18
N ARG A 37 -0.50 29.95 10.94
CA ARG A 37 -1.81 29.40 10.55
C ARG A 37 -1.91 27.91 10.89
N MET A 38 -0.92 27.10 10.51
CA MET A 38 -0.89 25.68 10.82
C MET A 38 -0.99 25.39 12.31
N ARG A 39 -0.30 26.17 13.15
CA ARG A 39 -0.37 26.04 14.62
C ARG A 39 -1.77 26.37 15.15
N MET A 40 -2.42 27.41 14.62
CA MET A 40 -3.79 27.79 15.00
C MET A 40 -4.80 26.72 14.61
N ASP A 41 -4.70 26.20 13.38
CA ASP A 41 -5.57 25.12 12.86
C ASP A 41 -5.37 23.82 13.67
N MET A 42 -4.13 23.46 14.00
CA MET A 42 -3.84 22.34 14.88
C MET A 42 -4.38 22.53 16.31
N ALA A 43 -4.35 23.76 16.84
CA ALA A 43 -4.96 24.05 18.14
C ALA A 43 -6.49 23.88 18.10
N ALA A 44 -7.13 24.24 17.00
CA ALA A 44 -8.55 24.00 16.77
C ALA A 44 -8.87 22.50 16.69
N LEU A 45 -8.08 21.71 15.94
CA LEU A 45 -8.22 20.25 15.82
C LEU A 45 -8.04 19.53 17.17
N LYS A 46 -7.15 20.00 18.06
CA LYS A 46 -6.94 19.42 19.38
C LYS A 46 -8.18 19.50 20.30
N LYS A 47 -9.09 20.44 20.04
CA LYS A 47 -10.34 20.60 20.80
C LYS A 47 -11.41 19.58 20.40
N ILE A 48 -11.24 18.92 19.26
CA ILE A 48 -12.17 17.92 18.72
C ILE A 48 -11.66 16.53 19.10
N GLN A 49 -12.54 15.67 19.62
CA GLN A 49 -12.17 14.31 19.98
C GLN A 49 -12.45 13.30 18.86
N GLY A 50 -13.58 13.46 18.15
CA GLY A 50 -13.99 12.52 17.12
C GLY A 50 -13.17 12.63 15.83
N GLU A 51 -12.64 11.51 15.33
CA GLU A 51 -11.80 11.49 14.12
C GLU A 51 -12.56 11.96 12.86
N GLN A 52 -13.84 11.59 12.70
CA GLN A 52 -14.66 12.06 11.59
C GLN A 52 -14.85 13.58 11.60
N ALA A 53 -15.07 14.16 12.80
CA ALA A 53 -15.20 15.60 12.96
C ALA A 53 -13.87 16.33 12.68
N LYS A 54 -12.73 15.74 13.08
CA LYS A 54 -11.40 16.25 12.71
C LYS A 54 -11.18 16.22 11.20
N ALA A 55 -11.53 15.09 10.54
CA ALA A 55 -11.43 14.97 9.09
C ALA A 55 -12.30 16.01 8.36
N ALA A 56 -13.54 16.22 8.83
CA ALA A 56 -14.42 17.25 8.27
C ALA A 56 -13.81 18.66 8.40
N LEU A 57 -13.22 19.00 9.56
CA LEU A 57 -12.56 20.28 9.76
C LEU A 57 -11.28 20.41 8.90
N LYS A 58 -10.45 19.36 8.81
CA LYS A 58 -9.28 19.35 7.91
C LYS A 58 -9.66 19.59 6.45
N ARG A 59 -10.76 18.98 5.99
CA ARG A 59 -11.29 19.21 4.61
C ARG A 59 -11.64 20.67 4.36
N GLN A 60 -12.14 21.37 5.37
CA GLN A 60 -12.44 22.82 5.27
C GLN A 60 -11.17 23.68 5.31
N MET A 61 -10.11 23.23 5.98
CA MET A 61 -8.86 23.95 6.14
C MET A 61 -7.91 23.78 4.95
N LEU A 62 -7.84 22.59 4.35
CA LEU A 62 -6.90 22.25 3.27
C LEU A 62 -6.87 23.27 2.13
N PRO A 63 -7.99 23.80 1.61
CA PRO A 63 -7.97 24.81 0.55
C PRO A 63 -7.22 26.10 0.90
N ASN A 64 -7.01 26.37 2.19
CA ASN A 64 -6.23 27.55 2.62
C ASN A 64 -4.72 27.36 2.45
N TYR A 65 -4.26 26.16 2.14
CA TYR A 65 -2.86 25.78 1.94
C TYR A 65 -2.53 25.44 0.48
N GLU A 66 -3.53 25.47 -0.42
CA GLU A 66 -3.38 25.06 -1.82
C GLU A 66 -2.24 25.81 -2.51
N GLY A 67 -2.17 27.15 -2.36
CA GLY A 67 -1.08 27.92 -2.93
C GLY A 67 0.30 27.54 -2.37
N TRP A 68 0.39 27.22 -1.08
CA TRP A 68 1.64 26.76 -0.48
C TRP A 68 2.06 25.38 -1.02
N ILE A 69 1.11 24.44 -1.15
CA ILE A 69 1.36 23.12 -1.74
C ILE A 69 1.87 23.27 -3.17
N GLU A 70 1.16 24.01 -4.01
CA GLU A 70 1.53 24.21 -5.41
C GLU A 70 2.92 24.81 -5.55
N GLY A 71 3.20 25.92 -4.85
CA GLY A 71 4.49 26.59 -4.92
C GLY A 71 5.65 25.73 -4.40
N THR A 72 5.43 24.91 -3.36
CA THR A 72 6.45 23.98 -2.87
C THR A 72 6.76 22.89 -3.88
N LEU A 73 5.73 22.30 -4.48
CA LEU A 73 5.90 21.22 -5.46
C LEU A 73 6.51 21.72 -6.77
N GLU A 74 6.10 22.91 -7.25
CA GLU A 74 6.64 23.54 -8.47
C GLU A 74 8.09 23.99 -8.26
N GLY A 75 8.39 24.57 -7.10
CA GLY A 75 9.75 24.99 -6.75
C GLY A 75 10.74 23.85 -6.60
N ASN A 76 10.24 22.66 -6.28
CA ASN A 76 10.96 21.37 -6.20
C ASN A 76 12.35 21.47 -5.52
N SER A 77 12.44 22.24 -4.46
CA SER A 77 13.72 22.57 -3.81
C SER A 77 14.24 21.48 -2.86
N GLY A 78 13.37 20.62 -2.36
CA GLY A 78 13.71 19.61 -1.35
C GLY A 78 14.02 20.17 0.04
N ARG A 79 13.72 21.44 0.28
CA ARG A 79 13.92 22.02 1.60
C ARG A 79 12.97 21.43 2.62
N GLN A 80 13.49 21.12 3.82
CA GLN A 80 12.66 20.64 4.92
C GLN A 80 11.57 21.67 5.26
N ASP A 81 10.31 21.23 5.18
CA ASP A 81 9.13 22.04 5.49
C ASP A 81 8.12 21.19 6.29
N GLU A 82 7.89 21.61 7.53
CA GLU A 82 6.92 20.97 8.43
C GLU A 82 5.48 21.11 7.91
N VAL A 83 5.19 22.20 7.17
CA VAL A 83 3.84 22.44 6.66
C VAL A 83 3.50 21.39 5.62
N ILE A 84 4.35 21.17 4.61
CA ILE A 84 4.07 20.25 3.51
C ILE A 84 3.96 18.79 4.00
N THR A 85 4.84 18.36 4.91
CA THR A 85 4.78 17.02 5.47
C THR A 85 3.52 16.79 6.30
N ARG A 86 3.05 17.79 7.00
CA ARG A 86 1.80 17.73 7.77
C ARG A 86 0.56 17.74 6.87
N LEU A 87 0.60 18.51 5.77
CA LEU A 87 -0.48 18.56 4.79
C LEU A 87 -0.64 17.22 4.06
N MET A 88 0.45 16.47 3.84
CA MET A 88 0.36 15.08 3.35
C MET A 88 -0.52 14.23 4.27
N ILE A 89 -0.27 14.27 5.59
CA ILE A 89 -1.08 13.53 6.57
C ILE A 89 -2.54 14.00 6.56
N TRP A 90 -2.77 15.31 6.46
CA TRP A 90 -4.14 15.83 6.41
C TRP A 90 -4.89 15.37 5.16
N ALA A 91 -4.22 15.32 4.02
CA ALA A 91 -4.80 14.80 2.77
C ALA A 91 -5.23 13.31 2.94
N ILE A 92 -4.41 12.50 3.60
CA ILE A 92 -4.76 11.11 3.94
C ILE A 92 -5.97 11.06 4.88
N ASP A 93 -5.97 11.84 5.95
CA ASP A 93 -7.04 11.87 6.94
C ASP A 93 -8.43 12.24 6.34
N VAL A 94 -8.43 13.09 5.31
CA VAL A 94 -9.66 13.46 4.59
C VAL A 94 -9.98 12.53 3.41
N ARG A 95 -9.12 11.52 3.18
CA ARG A 95 -9.20 10.55 2.07
C ARG A 95 -9.03 11.18 0.69
N ASP A 96 -8.33 12.29 0.60
CA ASP A 96 -7.86 12.87 -0.65
C ASP A 96 -6.52 12.20 -1.02
N TYR A 97 -6.61 10.92 -1.42
CA TYR A 97 -5.43 10.11 -1.73
C TYR A 97 -4.64 10.61 -2.95
N PRO A 98 -5.26 11.17 -4.00
CA PRO A 98 -4.52 11.81 -5.08
C PRO A 98 -3.64 12.97 -4.61
N LEU A 99 -4.18 13.84 -3.76
CA LEU A 99 -3.40 14.93 -3.17
C LEU A 99 -2.29 14.38 -2.25
N ALA A 100 -2.61 13.38 -1.44
CA ALA A 100 -1.64 12.73 -0.56
C ALA A 100 -0.48 12.09 -1.34
N ALA A 101 -0.77 11.39 -2.45
CA ALA A 101 0.25 10.78 -3.32
C ALA A 101 1.13 11.86 -3.99
N ARG A 102 0.52 12.92 -4.51
CA ARG A 102 1.23 14.05 -5.13
C ARG A 102 2.22 14.73 -4.15
N ILE A 103 1.78 15.00 -2.92
CA ILE A 103 2.65 15.55 -1.87
C ILE A 103 3.68 14.49 -1.44
N GLY A 104 3.25 13.24 -1.25
CA GLY A 104 4.07 12.13 -0.81
C GLY A 104 5.24 11.84 -1.75
N ARG A 105 5.01 11.91 -3.06
CA ARG A 105 6.08 11.79 -4.08
C ARG A 105 7.20 12.81 -3.84
N TYR A 106 6.85 14.07 -3.59
CA TYR A 106 7.80 15.12 -3.27
C TYR A 106 8.53 14.87 -1.93
N VAL A 107 7.78 14.58 -0.88
CA VAL A 107 8.32 14.34 0.47
C VAL A 107 9.31 13.18 0.48
N ILE A 108 9.00 12.10 -0.24
CA ILE A 108 9.83 10.90 -0.34
C ILE A 108 11.06 11.15 -1.23
N ALA A 109 10.87 11.77 -2.39
CA ALA A 109 11.97 12.06 -3.31
C ALA A 109 13.07 12.93 -2.65
N HIS A 110 12.69 13.83 -1.75
CA HIS A 110 13.60 14.71 -1.04
C HIS A 110 13.96 14.25 0.38
N ASN A 111 13.52 13.06 0.81
CA ASN A 111 13.76 12.52 2.15
C ASN A 111 13.39 13.47 3.28
N LEU A 112 12.27 14.18 3.15
CA LEU A 112 11.84 15.12 4.17
C LEU A 112 11.44 14.40 5.47
N ALA A 113 11.87 14.94 6.61
CA ALA A 113 11.55 14.40 7.91
C ALA A 113 10.05 14.56 8.22
N MET A 114 9.44 13.46 8.65
CA MET A 114 8.03 13.45 9.03
C MET A 114 7.84 14.00 10.45
N PRO A 115 6.70 14.67 10.72
CA PRO A 115 6.33 15.08 12.07
C PRO A 115 5.81 13.89 12.91
N ASP A 116 6.13 12.67 12.52
CA ASP A 116 5.65 11.46 13.14
C ASP A 116 6.43 11.14 14.44
N ARG A 117 5.71 10.91 15.52
CA ARG A 117 6.29 10.53 16.81
C ARG A 117 6.90 9.11 16.80
N PHE A 118 6.54 8.31 15.83
CA PHE A 118 6.98 6.91 15.71
C PHE A 118 8.22 6.74 14.84
N ASN A 119 8.83 7.83 14.38
CA ASN A 119 10.01 7.82 13.50
C ASN A 119 9.85 6.96 12.24
N ARG A 120 8.61 6.87 11.71
CA ARG A 120 8.36 6.20 10.42
C ARG A 120 8.91 7.04 9.28
N THR A 121 9.44 6.39 8.24
CA THR A 121 9.75 7.08 6.98
C THR A 121 8.47 7.58 6.32
N ALA A 122 8.59 8.62 5.48
CA ALA A 122 7.43 9.14 4.74
C ALA A 122 6.77 8.07 3.86
N ALA A 123 7.57 7.19 3.24
CA ALA A 123 7.08 6.08 2.44
C ALA A 123 6.27 5.09 3.29
N THR A 124 6.79 4.69 4.45
CA THR A 124 6.09 3.79 5.37
C THR A 124 4.78 4.41 5.85
N ALA A 125 4.80 5.68 6.27
CA ALA A 125 3.60 6.37 6.74
C ALA A 125 2.54 6.48 5.64
N LEU A 126 2.93 6.89 4.43
CA LEU A 126 2.01 7.04 3.30
C LEU A 126 1.34 5.71 2.93
N VAL A 127 2.12 4.64 2.81
CA VAL A 127 1.60 3.31 2.44
C VAL A 127 0.67 2.77 3.51
N ASP A 128 1.05 2.80 4.79
CA ASP A 128 0.22 2.34 5.90
C ASP A 128 -1.12 3.09 5.95
N GLU A 129 -1.08 4.41 5.95
CA GLU A 129 -2.26 5.26 6.15
C GLU A 129 -3.22 5.25 4.93
N ILE A 130 -2.74 4.95 3.72
CA ILE A 130 -3.60 4.75 2.55
C ILE A 130 -4.17 3.33 2.52
N CYS A 131 -3.33 2.31 2.76
CA CYS A 131 -3.75 0.92 2.61
C CYS A 131 -4.66 0.44 3.75
N ASP A 132 -4.39 0.82 5.00
CA ASP A 132 -5.15 0.32 6.15
C ASP A 132 -6.66 0.64 6.06
N PRO A 133 -7.12 1.86 5.75
CA PRO A 133 -8.55 2.14 5.58
C PRO A 133 -9.20 1.35 4.44
N ILE A 134 -8.49 1.13 3.33
CA ILE A 134 -8.98 0.35 2.18
C ILE A 134 -9.14 -1.12 2.59
N LEU A 135 -8.13 -1.68 3.24
CA LEU A 135 -8.17 -3.08 3.71
C LEU A 135 -9.21 -3.31 4.82
N VAL A 136 -9.45 -2.31 5.67
CA VAL A 136 -10.51 -2.36 6.69
C VAL A 136 -11.89 -2.41 6.03
N GLN A 137 -12.15 -1.64 4.97
CA GLN A 137 -13.41 -1.69 4.23
C GLN A 137 -13.65 -3.09 3.66
N VAL A 138 -12.67 -3.67 2.98
CA VAL A 138 -12.76 -5.02 2.42
C VAL A 138 -12.93 -6.09 3.51
N LYS A 139 -12.28 -5.91 4.67
CA LYS A 139 -12.43 -6.84 5.80
C LYS A 139 -13.83 -6.78 6.42
N ALA A 140 -14.45 -5.61 6.43
CA ALA A 140 -15.81 -5.42 6.93
C ALA A 140 -16.86 -6.01 5.98
N ASP A 141 -16.65 -5.84 4.68
CA ASP A 141 -17.49 -6.38 3.61
C ASP A 141 -16.62 -6.79 2.41
N ASP A 142 -16.51 -8.11 2.18
CA ASP A 142 -15.72 -8.68 1.07
C ASP A 142 -16.29 -8.31 -0.31
N SER A 143 -17.53 -7.86 -0.40
CA SER A 143 -18.16 -7.39 -1.65
C SER A 143 -17.77 -5.95 -2.01
N THR A 144 -17.16 -5.20 -1.09
CA THR A 144 -16.79 -3.80 -1.32
C THR A 144 -15.89 -3.65 -2.55
N ASP A 145 -16.31 -2.80 -3.47
CA ASP A 145 -15.49 -2.42 -4.61
C ASP A 145 -14.45 -1.37 -4.19
N VAL A 146 -13.19 -1.74 -4.33
CA VAL A 146 -12.03 -0.88 -4.07
C VAL A 146 -11.22 -0.58 -5.33
N SER A 147 -11.74 -0.95 -6.51
CA SER A 147 -11.12 -0.64 -7.80
C SER A 147 -10.90 0.86 -8.05
N PRO A 148 -11.73 1.80 -7.54
CA PRO A 148 -11.46 3.23 -7.69
C PRO A 148 -10.14 3.70 -7.07
N TYR A 149 -9.58 2.95 -6.13
CA TYR A 149 -8.28 3.27 -5.53
C TYR A 149 -7.08 2.75 -6.30
N LEU A 150 -7.29 1.94 -7.37
CA LEU A 150 -6.19 1.27 -8.08
C LEU A 150 -5.16 2.27 -8.61
N ALA A 151 -5.60 3.32 -9.30
CA ALA A 151 -4.71 4.31 -9.90
C ALA A 151 -3.75 4.94 -8.87
N VAL A 152 -4.25 5.34 -7.71
CA VAL A 152 -3.43 5.93 -6.66
C VAL A 152 -2.53 4.88 -5.99
N LEU A 153 -3.00 3.64 -5.82
CA LEU A 153 -2.20 2.55 -5.27
C LEU A 153 -1.04 2.17 -6.19
N ASP A 154 -1.26 2.20 -7.50
CA ASP A 154 -0.23 1.94 -8.51
C ASP A 154 0.81 3.08 -8.53
N GLU A 155 0.35 4.32 -8.50
CA GLU A 155 1.22 5.49 -8.39
C GLU A 155 2.11 5.42 -7.13
N VAL A 156 1.51 5.12 -5.97
CA VAL A 156 2.24 4.95 -4.70
C VAL A 156 3.24 3.80 -4.79
N ALA A 157 2.87 2.68 -5.40
CA ALA A 157 3.77 1.54 -5.57
C ALA A 157 4.98 1.89 -6.44
N GLU A 158 4.79 2.68 -7.50
CA GLU A 158 5.85 3.13 -8.40
C GLU A 158 6.89 3.97 -7.66
N PHE A 159 6.49 5.10 -7.07
CA PHE A 159 7.46 6.01 -6.48
C PHE A 159 8.01 5.58 -5.10
N THR A 160 7.38 4.57 -4.45
CA THR A 160 7.91 3.95 -3.23
C THR A 160 8.70 2.67 -3.48
N ALA A 161 8.86 2.24 -4.73
CA ALA A 161 9.50 0.96 -5.08
C ALA A 161 10.91 0.82 -4.48
N ALA A 162 11.72 1.88 -4.54
CA ALA A 162 13.07 1.93 -4.02
C ALA A 162 13.16 2.34 -2.53
N SER A 163 12.05 2.69 -1.88
CA SER A 163 12.05 3.14 -0.49
C SER A 163 12.28 1.97 0.46
N ASP A 164 13.08 2.18 1.49
CA ASP A 164 13.20 1.25 2.61
C ASP A 164 11.95 1.32 3.49
N MET A 165 11.26 0.19 3.65
CA MET A 165 10.07 0.04 4.49
C MET A 165 9.94 -1.40 4.99
N PRO A 166 9.25 -1.64 6.12
CA PRO A 166 9.00 -2.99 6.61
C PRO A 166 8.26 -3.86 5.59
N ASP A 167 8.67 -5.14 5.46
CA ASP A 167 8.07 -6.09 4.51
C ASP A 167 6.56 -6.20 4.66
N MET A 168 6.03 -6.16 5.89
CA MET A 168 4.59 -6.21 6.13
C MET A 168 3.85 -4.97 5.60
N VAL A 169 4.51 -3.80 5.53
CA VAL A 169 3.92 -2.58 4.96
C VAL A 169 3.87 -2.70 3.44
N ARG A 170 4.95 -3.18 2.83
CA ARG A 170 4.99 -3.48 1.39
C ARG A 170 3.99 -4.56 1.00
N ALA A 171 3.84 -5.60 1.83
CA ALA A 171 2.82 -6.62 1.65
C ALA A 171 1.39 -6.06 1.69
N LYS A 172 1.10 -5.09 2.58
CA LYS A 172 -0.20 -4.38 2.59
C LYS A 172 -0.48 -3.67 1.27
N LEU A 173 0.51 -3.00 0.69
CA LEU A 173 0.35 -2.31 -0.60
C LEU A 173 0.04 -3.31 -1.72
N HIS A 174 0.79 -4.41 -1.83
CA HIS A 174 0.51 -5.47 -2.79
C HIS A 174 -0.89 -6.07 -2.59
N LYS A 175 -1.28 -6.30 -1.34
CA LYS A 175 -2.61 -6.80 -0.98
C LYS A 175 -3.71 -5.82 -1.38
N ALA A 176 -3.58 -4.53 -1.09
CA ALA A 176 -4.58 -3.52 -1.44
C ALA A 176 -4.77 -3.42 -2.96
N ARG A 177 -3.67 -3.40 -3.74
CA ARG A 177 -3.70 -3.43 -5.21
C ARG A 177 -4.38 -4.69 -5.74
N ALA A 178 -4.07 -5.85 -5.17
CA ALA A 178 -4.70 -7.10 -5.55
C ALA A 178 -6.21 -7.11 -5.28
N PHE A 179 -6.65 -6.54 -4.16
CA PHE A 179 -8.07 -6.40 -3.87
C PHE A 179 -8.79 -5.46 -4.85
N ALA A 180 -8.11 -4.43 -5.35
CA ALA A 180 -8.65 -3.53 -6.38
C ALA A 180 -8.80 -4.22 -7.75
N LEU A 181 -7.93 -5.18 -8.07
CA LEU A 181 -7.93 -5.91 -9.35
C LEU A 181 -8.74 -7.21 -9.35
N ARG A 182 -9.12 -7.75 -8.18
CA ARG A 182 -9.67 -9.11 -8.05
C ARG A 182 -10.96 -9.39 -8.81
N ASN A 183 -11.76 -8.35 -9.05
CA ASN A 183 -13.06 -8.46 -9.74
C ASN A 183 -13.00 -7.96 -11.20
N GLY A 184 -11.82 -7.64 -11.70
CA GLY A 184 -11.60 -7.13 -13.05
C GLY A 184 -11.55 -8.23 -14.11
N THR A 185 -10.91 -7.92 -15.23
CA THR A 185 -10.67 -8.83 -16.35
C THR A 185 -9.79 -10.04 -15.94
N PRO A 186 -9.77 -11.13 -16.72
CA PRO A 186 -8.87 -12.26 -16.44
C PRO A 186 -7.39 -11.84 -16.29
N ALA A 187 -6.91 -10.91 -17.12
CA ALA A 187 -5.55 -10.38 -17.03
C ALA A 187 -5.29 -9.61 -15.72
N GLU A 188 -6.27 -8.81 -15.28
CA GLU A 188 -6.20 -8.11 -13.98
C GLU A 188 -6.24 -9.10 -12.81
N GLN A 189 -7.05 -10.15 -12.91
CA GLN A 189 -7.10 -11.23 -11.90
C GLN A 189 -5.78 -12.02 -11.82
N GLU A 190 -5.10 -12.26 -12.95
CA GLU A 190 -3.76 -12.86 -12.96
C GLU A 190 -2.75 -11.95 -12.27
N THR A 191 -2.79 -10.65 -12.55
CA THR A 191 -1.97 -9.65 -11.86
C THR A 191 -2.25 -9.65 -10.37
N ALA A 192 -3.53 -9.65 -9.98
CA ALA A 192 -3.95 -9.74 -8.58
C ALA A 192 -3.39 -11.00 -7.90
N LEU A 193 -3.45 -12.15 -8.58
CA LEU A 193 -2.91 -13.40 -8.06
C LEU A 193 -1.39 -13.32 -7.84
N GLY A 194 -0.65 -12.71 -8.76
CA GLY A 194 0.78 -12.42 -8.61
C GLY A 194 1.09 -11.55 -7.40
N LEU A 195 0.36 -10.44 -7.25
CA LEU A 195 0.50 -9.52 -6.12
C LEU A 195 0.20 -10.18 -4.76
N LEU A 196 -0.85 -11.03 -4.68
CA LEU A 196 -1.18 -11.76 -3.45
C LEU A 196 -0.10 -12.76 -3.07
N ARG A 197 0.50 -13.46 -4.04
CA ARG A 197 1.62 -14.37 -3.80
C ARG A 197 2.84 -13.63 -3.27
N THR A 198 3.16 -12.48 -3.85
CA THR A 198 4.23 -11.59 -3.38
C THR A 198 3.95 -11.11 -1.96
N ALA A 199 2.72 -10.66 -1.67
CA ALA A 199 2.32 -10.25 -0.33
C ALA A 199 2.44 -11.38 0.69
N LEU A 200 2.10 -12.62 0.32
CA LEU A 200 2.21 -13.79 1.20
C LEU A 200 3.68 -14.17 1.49
N ILE A 201 4.59 -13.97 0.52
CA ILE A 201 6.03 -14.19 0.72
C ILE A 201 6.59 -13.17 1.71
N MET A 202 6.22 -11.89 1.57
CA MET A 202 6.70 -10.80 2.43
C MET A 202 6.08 -10.87 3.83
N ASP A 203 4.80 -11.22 3.93
CA ASP A 203 4.07 -11.38 5.19
C ASP A 203 3.24 -12.67 5.17
N PRO A 204 3.74 -13.77 5.76
CA PRO A 204 2.98 -15.02 5.90
C PRO A 204 1.67 -14.86 6.69
N GLY A 205 1.55 -13.79 7.48
CA GLY A 205 0.35 -13.41 8.24
C GLY A 205 -0.66 -12.55 7.49
N ALA A 206 -0.41 -12.18 6.23
CA ALA A 206 -1.26 -11.28 5.44
C ALA A 206 -2.73 -11.75 5.26
N GLY A 207 -3.02 -13.04 5.53
CA GLY A 207 -4.39 -13.58 5.50
C GLY A 207 -4.98 -13.74 4.09
N VAL A 208 -4.14 -13.88 3.06
CA VAL A 208 -4.56 -13.89 1.64
C VAL A 208 -4.70 -15.28 1.02
N LYS A 209 -4.37 -16.37 1.72
CA LYS A 209 -4.33 -17.75 1.18
C LYS A 209 -5.65 -18.17 0.53
N LYS A 210 -6.79 -17.96 1.22
CA LYS A 210 -8.12 -18.30 0.67
C LYS A 210 -8.44 -17.55 -0.63
N LEU A 211 -8.03 -16.28 -0.73
CA LEU A 211 -8.25 -15.49 -1.93
C LEU A 211 -7.36 -15.96 -3.10
N ILE A 212 -6.13 -16.34 -2.82
CA ILE A 212 -5.22 -16.97 -3.81
C ILE A 212 -5.86 -18.22 -4.39
N ASP A 213 -6.36 -19.14 -3.54
CA ASP A 213 -6.98 -20.37 -3.98
C ASP A 213 -8.25 -20.12 -4.80
N LYS A 214 -9.08 -19.15 -4.37
CA LYS A 214 -10.30 -18.74 -5.07
C LYS A 214 -9.98 -18.20 -6.46
N LEU A 215 -9.07 -17.23 -6.58
CA LEU A 215 -8.70 -16.63 -7.86
C LEU A 215 -8.02 -17.64 -8.80
N ALA A 216 -7.12 -18.46 -8.29
CA ALA A 216 -6.47 -19.50 -9.08
C ALA A 216 -7.47 -20.51 -9.65
N SER A 217 -8.51 -20.88 -8.88
CA SER A 217 -9.59 -21.75 -9.33
C SER A 217 -10.48 -21.08 -10.37
N GLN A 218 -10.80 -19.79 -10.20
CA GLN A 218 -11.58 -19.00 -11.15
C GLN A 218 -10.87 -18.89 -12.50
N LEU A 219 -9.61 -18.50 -12.51
CA LEU A 219 -8.79 -18.36 -13.72
C LEU A 219 -8.66 -19.68 -14.50
N LYS A 220 -8.50 -20.81 -13.80
CA LYS A 220 -8.49 -22.12 -14.44
C LYS A 220 -9.81 -22.46 -15.14
N LYS A 221 -10.95 -22.12 -14.50
CA LYS A 221 -12.27 -22.35 -15.11
C LYS A 221 -12.49 -21.47 -16.34
N THR A 222 -12.08 -20.19 -16.27
CA THR A 222 -12.20 -19.25 -17.40
C THR A 222 -11.33 -19.72 -18.57
N ALA A 223 -10.08 -20.12 -18.33
CA ALA A 223 -9.19 -20.63 -19.35
C ALA A 223 -9.74 -21.92 -20.01
N ALA A 224 -10.32 -22.84 -19.24
CA ALA A 224 -10.94 -24.04 -19.77
C ALA A 224 -12.17 -23.75 -20.63
N ALA A 225 -12.99 -22.76 -20.23
CA ALA A 225 -14.17 -22.35 -21.02
C ALA A 225 -13.77 -21.74 -22.37
N THR A 226 -12.72 -20.92 -22.40
CA THR A 226 -12.22 -20.30 -23.65
C THR A 226 -11.67 -21.34 -24.65
N ILE A 227 -11.09 -22.45 -24.15
CA ILE A 227 -10.58 -23.53 -25.01
C ILE A 227 -11.76 -24.30 -25.64
N THR A 228 -12.84 -24.52 -24.89
CA THR A 228 -14.05 -25.25 -25.39
C THR A 228 -14.83 -24.45 -26.41
N GLU A 229 -14.82 -23.12 -26.36
CA GLU A 229 -15.48 -22.27 -27.37
C GLU A 229 -14.65 -22.13 -28.68
N GLY A 230 -13.34 -22.36 -28.61
CA GLY A 230 -12.44 -22.33 -29.79
C GLY A 230 -12.45 -23.61 -30.65
N GLU A 231 -12.94 -24.74 -30.14
CA GLU A 231 -13.00 -26.02 -30.88
C GLU A 231 -14.32 -26.29 -31.59
N SER A 232 -15.31 -25.38 -31.53
CA SER A 232 -16.65 -25.58 -32.08
C SER A 232 -16.88 -24.99 -33.48
N THR A 233 -15.83 -24.57 -34.22
CA THR A 233 -16.00 -24.07 -35.59
C THR A 233 -15.01 -24.75 -36.56
N GLY A 234 -15.44 -25.87 -37.13
CA GLY A 234 -14.80 -26.40 -38.31
C GLY A 234 -14.63 -27.92 -38.35
N ASP A 235 -15.68 -28.64 -38.69
CA ASP A 235 -15.59 -29.72 -39.66
C ASP A 235 -16.98 -30.12 -40.17
N ASP A 236 -17.24 -29.87 -41.42
CA ASP A 236 -18.35 -30.45 -42.16
C ASP A 236 -17.75 -31.09 -43.44
N GLY A 237 -17.77 -32.46 -43.44
CA GLY A 237 -17.87 -33.37 -44.53
C GLY A 237 -16.67 -33.70 -45.42
N PRO A 238 -16.77 -34.74 -46.32
CA PRO A 238 -17.42 -36.06 -46.08
C PRO A 238 -16.51 -37.28 -46.36
N GLU A 239 -16.99 -38.43 -45.91
CA GLU A 239 -16.82 -39.84 -46.33
C GLU A 239 -15.70 -40.25 -47.32
N GLY A 240 -14.93 -41.28 -46.88
CA GLY A 240 -14.12 -42.13 -47.77
C GLY A 240 -13.67 -43.41 -47.07
N GLN A 241 -14.36 -44.51 -47.38
CA GLN A 241 -14.09 -45.89 -46.96
C GLN A 241 -12.70 -46.40 -47.36
N SER A 242 -12.03 -47.18 -46.56
CA SER A 242 -11.81 -48.64 -46.75
C SER A 242 -10.59 -49.14 -45.97
N ASP A 243 -10.86 -50.14 -45.23
CA ASP A 243 -10.24 -51.48 -45.15
C ASP A 243 -8.83 -51.72 -44.62
N SER A 244 -8.86 -52.57 -43.64
CA SER A 244 -8.09 -53.81 -43.48
C SER A 244 -6.78 -53.83 -42.66
N ALA A 245 -6.89 -54.59 -41.61
CA ALA A 245 -6.04 -55.69 -41.12
C ALA A 245 -4.91 -55.40 -40.08
N ALA A 246 -5.12 -56.15 -39.00
CA ALA A 246 -4.18 -56.95 -38.22
C ALA A 246 -3.33 -56.29 -37.12
N ALA A 247 -3.74 -56.66 -35.89
CA ALA A 247 -2.90 -56.82 -34.68
C ALA A 247 -2.17 -58.21 -34.74
N PRO A 248 -1.42 -58.69 -33.75
CA PRO A 248 -0.79 -58.15 -32.52
C PRO A 248 0.71 -58.62 -32.42
N PRO A 249 1.36 -58.94 -31.32
CA PRO A 249 1.13 -58.77 -29.87
C PRO A 249 2.31 -58.25 -29.00
N VAL A 250 2.03 -58.10 -27.76
CA VAL A 250 2.85 -57.80 -26.57
C VAL A 250 4.00 -58.82 -26.31
N PRO A 251 5.04 -58.51 -25.48
CA PRO A 251 4.85 -58.83 -24.06
C PRO A 251 5.49 -57.86 -23.03
N ALA A 252 4.96 -57.99 -21.82
CA ALA A 252 5.31 -57.40 -20.55
C ALA A 252 6.61 -58.01 -19.94
N VAL A 253 7.26 -57.21 -19.06
CA VAL A 253 7.95 -57.67 -17.83
C VAL A 253 7.98 -56.47 -16.87
N ALA A 254 7.32 -56.41 -15.80
CA ALA A 254 7.40 -57.00 -14.48
C ALA A 254 8.52 -56.38 -13.58
N ALA A 255 8.01 -55.79 -12.49
CA ALA A 255 8.44 -55.91 -11.10
C ALA A 255 9.59 -55.04 -10.56
N GLY A 256 9.28 -54.44 -9.41
CA GLY A 256 10.27 -54.01 -8.45
C GLY A 256 9.86 -52.98 -7.42
N LYS A 257 8.94 -53.32 -6.49
CA LYS A 257 8.86 -52.68 -5.17
C LYS A 257 9.84 -53.38 -4.22
N PRO A 258 10.49 -52.73 -3.28
CA PRO A 258 10.03 -52.84 -1.90
C PRO A 258 10.16 -51.54 -1.04
N ALA A 259 9.26 -51.43 -0.09
CA ALA A 259 9.35 -50.68 1.15
C ALA A 259 9.97 -51.59 2.25
N PRO A 260 10.03 -51.23 3.52
CA PRO A 260 10.41 -50.00 4.25
C PRO A 260 11.48 -50.28 5.34
N LYS A 261 11.99 -49.29 6.07
CA LYS A 261 12.57 -49.44 7.44
C LYS A 261 12.90 -48.02 8.02
N THR A 262 12.30 -47.72 9.07
CA THR A 262 12.43 -47.79 10.54
C THR A 262 13.04 -46.52 11.16
N ALA A 263 12.23 -45.97 12.02
CA ALA A 263 12.41 -45.15 13.19
C ALA A 263 13.83 -44.89 13.74
N ARG A 264 14.08 -43.61 14.09
CA ARG A 264 14.89 -43.35 15.30
C ARG A 264 14.37 -42.07 16.01
N ARG A 265 13.80 -42.31 17.16
CA ARG A 265 13.42 -41.42 18.23
C ARG A 265 14.69 -40.93 18.94
N SER A 266 14.88 -39.63 19.10
CA SER A 266 15.78 -39.13 20.14
C SER A 266 15.16 -37.94 20.84
N THR A 267 14.95 -38.15 22.11
CA THR A 267 14.52 -37.22 23.15
C THR A 267 15.68 -36.35 23.59
N ALA A 268 15.49 -35.03 23.70
CA ALA A 268 16.31 -34.15 24.55
C ALA A 268 15.50 -32.95 25.00
N LYS A 269 14.99 -33.00 26.17
CA LYS A 269 15.33 -32.29 27.42
C LYS A 269 15.30 -30.74 27.33
N LYS A 270 14.25 -30.21 27.93
CA LYS A 270 13.98 -28.83 28.36
C LYS A 270 14.91 -28.43 29.51
N PRO A 271 15.49 -27.24 29.57
CA PRO A 271 15.97 -26.66 30.83
C PRO A 271 15.00 -25.60 31.38
N ALA A 272 14.97 -25.58 32.69
CA ALA A 272 14.04 -24.86 33.55
C ALA A 272 14.35 -23.37 33.68
N ALA A 273 13.29 -22.63 34.00
CA ALA A 273 13.26 -21.22 34.35
C ALA A 273 14.10 -20.91 35.62
N ARG A 274 14.90 -19.85 35.54
CA ARG A 274 15.59 -19.25 36.69
C ARG A 274 14.89 -17.92 37.03
N LYS A 275 14.18 -17.92 38.17
CA LYS A 275 13.66 -16.70 38.81
C LYS A 275 14.83 -15.90 39.36
N THR A 276 14.95 -14.62 39.00
CA THR A 276 15.77 -13.66 39.73
C THR A 276 14.86 -12.61 40.38
N THR A 277 14.88 -12.64 41.68
CA THR A 277 14.30 -11.66 42.58
C THR A 277 15.09 -10.35 42.54
N THR A 278 14.46 -9.24 42.22
CA THR A 278 15.03 -7.91 42.39
C THR A 278 14.63 -7.30 43.72
N LYS A 279 15.67 -6.95 44.44
CA LYS A 279 15.73 -6.36 45.75
C LYS A 279 15.37 -4.87 45.69
N LYS A 280 14.40 -4.48 46.49
CA LYS A 280 13.95 -3.11 46.74
C LYS A 280 15.01 -2.35 47.55
N ALA A 281 15.38 -1.16 47.14
CA ALA A 281 16.19 -0.23 47.91
C ALA A 281 15.39 1.04 48.26
N PRO A 282 15.65 1.68 49.41
CA PRO A 282 14.71 2.60 50.07
C PRO A 282 14.92 4.07 49.69
N ALA A 283 13.86 4.83 49.92
CA ALA A 283 13.78 6.28 49.77
C ALA A 283 14.74 7.02 50.72
N ALA A 284 15.41 8.06 50.23
CA ALA A 284 16.00 9.11 51.07
C ALA A 284 15.24 10.42 50.86
N LYS A 285 14.78 10.95 51.96
CA LYS A 285 14.27 12.32 52.14
C LYS A 285 15.46 13.31 52.09
N LYS A 286 15.34 14.36 51.33
CA LYS A 286 15.51 15.73 51.81
C LYS A 286 14.95 16.67 50.76
#